data_337a51bd103eabedb2844f739862ebd3
#
_entry.id   337a51bd103eabedb2844f739862ebd3
#
_cell.length_a   1.000
_cell.length_b   1.000
_cell.length_c   1.000
_cell.angle_alpha   90.00
_cell.angle_beta   90.00
_cell.angle_gamma   90.00
#
_symmetry.space_group_name_H-M   'P 1'
#
loop_
_entity.id
_entity.type
_entity.pdbx_description
1 polymer ?
#
loop_
_entity_poly.entity_id
_entity_poly.type
_entity_poly.pdbx_seq_one_letter_code
_entity_poly.pdbx_strand_id
1 'polypeptide(L)'
;MKKRLGCLHAHYSNIEYIENALSLYDVELIHFVDPALMYRVTSDEKFKVVDAQNKVKEQLEWIAQCNVDVILITCTNYIAILQEEQLSISVPIIKIDEPYFEFICNIQQPQTILFTNPATVNGTMERLHQYAYNHQKSLDIEVMVINNTFELIMQGLKHEYDQEISKFLNTIIYENKIISVAQLSMVDASQEVEYMTSKSIINPLDTLISYIVNHLKIEKIIKIKTVDTEVFSE
;
A
#
# COMPACT_ATOMS: atom_id res chain seq x y z
N MET A 1 -13.69 -22.23 1.23
CA MET A 1 -14.48 -20.96 1.29
C MET A 1 -13.57 -19.84 0.81
N LYS A 2 -14.11 -18.94 0.03
CA LYS A 2 -13.39 -17.75 -0.44
C LYS A 2 -12.96 -16.90 0.76
N LYS A 3 -11.70 -16.46 0.78
CA LYS A 3 -11.19 -15.58 1.84
C LYS A 3 -11.79 -14.20 1.70
N ARG A 4 -12.09 -13.55 2.82
CA ARG A 4 -12.70 -12.23 2.89
C ARG A 4 -11.75 -11.22 3.52
N LEU A 5 -11.37 -10.19 2.77
CA LEU A 5 -10.47 -9.14 3.18
C LEU A 5 -11.26 -7.84 3.44
N GLY A 6 -11.32 -7.39 4.68
CA GLY A 6 -11.91 -6.10 5.06
C GLY A 6 -10.87 -4.99 4.90
N CYS A 7 -11.06 -4.08 3.94
CA CYS A 7 -10.09 -3.03 3.63
C CYS A 7 -10.55 -1.69 4.21
N LEU A 8 -9.79 -1.13 5.15
CA LEU A 8 -10.04 0.20 5.73
C LEU A 8 -9.22 1.27 5.01
N HIS A 9 -9.90 2.23 4.40
CA HIS A 9 -9.32 3.31 3.62
C HIS A 9 -9.64 4.68 4.21
N ALA A 10 -8.67 5.60 4.24
CA ALA A 10 -8.94 7.01 4.48
C ALA A 10 -9.42 7.74 3.20
N HIS A 11 -9.17 7.19 2.02
CA HIS A 11 -9.58 7.77 0.74
C HIS A 11 -9.99 6.67 -0.25
N TYR A 12 -11.01 6.95 -1.03
CA TYR A 12 -11.58 5.98 -2.00
C TYR A 12 -10.62 5.59 -3.13
N SER A 13 -9.64 6.45 -3.46
CA SER A 13 -8.67 6.16 -4.54
C SER A 13 -7.84 4.90 -4.31
N ASN A 14 -7.70 4.46 -3.05
CA ASN A 14 -6.96 3.23 -2.75
C ASN A 14 -7.73 1.95 -3.14
N ILE A 15 -9.05 2.04 -3.34
CA ILE A 15 -9.88 0.89 -3.71
C ILE A 15 -9.40 0.30 -5.03
N GLU A 16 -9.25 1.13 -6.06
CA GLU A 16 -8.87 0.69 -7.41
C GLU A 16 -7.53 -0.06 -7.41
N TYR A 17 -6.52 0.42 -6.70
CA TYR A 17 -5.23 -0.27 -6.58
C TYR A 17 -5.38 -1.67 -6.00
N ILE A 18 -6.14 -1.81 -4.91
CA ILE A 18 -6.33 -3.11 -4.25
C ILE A 18 -7.19 -4.05 -5.09
N GLU A 19 -8.29 -3.56 -5.67
CA GLU A 19 -9.14 -4.36 -6.53
C GLU A 19 -8.41 -4.87 -7.78
N ASN A 20 -7.71 -3.99 -8.48
CA ASN A 20 -6.96 -4.36 -9.68
C ASN A 20 -5.88 -5.39 -9.37
N ALA A 21 -5.10 -5.16 -8.31
CA ALA A 21 -3.99 -6.03 -7.95
C ALA A 21 -4.46 -7.43 -7.47
N LEU A 22 -5.62 -7.52 -6.82
CA LEU A 22 -6.19 -8.79 -6.33
C LEU A 22 -7.23 -9.41 -7.27
N SER A 23 -7.54 -8.77 -8.42
CA SER A 23 -8.58 -9.22 -9.37
C SER A 23 -8.37 -10.63 -9.93
N LEU A 24 -7.13 -11.12 -9.93
CA LEU A 24 -6.77 -12.46 -10.42
C LEU A 24 -6.73 -13.51 -9.31
N TYR A 25 -7.11 -13.18 -8.10
CA TYR A 25 -7.06 -14.09 -6.94
C TYR A 25 -8.46 -14.38 -6.39
N ASP A 26 -8.60 -15.57 -5.79
CA ASP A 26 -9.88 -16.00 -5.19
C ASP A 26 -10.06 -15.39 -3.79
N VAL A 27 -10.27 -14.08 -3.74
CA VAL A 27 -10.52 -13.30 -2.52
C VAL A 27 -11.73 -12.39 -2.70
N GLU A 28 -12.53 -12.24 -1.66
CA GLU A 28 -13.64 -11.27 -1.60
C GLU A 28 -13.13 -10.01 -0.88
N LEU A 29 -13.27 -8.85 -1.51
CA LEU A 29 -12.88 -7.56 -0.96
C LEU A 29 -14.12 -6.83 -0.42
N ILE A 30 -14.03 -6.30 0.80
CA ILE A 30 -15.06 -5.50 1.43
C ILE A 30 -14.43 -4.18 1.85
N HIS A 31 -14.82 -3.09 1.19
CA HIS A 31 -14.21 -1.78 1.38
C HIS A 31 -14.99 -0.92 2.39
N PHE A 32 -14.26 -0.37 3.35
CA PHE A 32 -14.71 0.60 4.32
C PHE A 32 -13.92 1.90 4.12
N VAL A 33 -14.61 3.01 3.87
CA VAL A 33 -13.96 4.28 3.54
C VAL A 33 -14.43 5.35 4.50
N ASP A 34 -13.50 5.95 5.24
CA ASP A 34 -13.80 7.09 6.12
C ASP A 34 -12.80 8.23 5.92
N PRO A 35 -13.10 9.19 5.03
CA PRO A 35 -12.27 10.37 4.85
C PRO A 35 -12.42 11.39 5.99
N ALA A 36 -13.50 11.30 6.77
CA ALA A 36 -13.82 12.29 7.79
C ALA A 36 -12.86 12.25 8.98
N LEU A 37 -12.32 11.06 9.31
CA LEU A 37 -11.37 10.95 10.41
C LEU A 37 -10.12 11.80 10.13
N MET A 38 -9.50 11.64 8.95
CA MET A 38 -8.30 12.40 8.59
C MET A 38 -8.58 13.89 8.45
N TYR A 39 -9.74 14.25 7.90
CA TYR A 39 -10.17 15.64 7.87
C TYR A 39 -10.25 16.25 9.26
N ARG A 40 -10.84 15.55 10.24
CA ARG A 40 -10.92 16.03 11.62
C ARG A 40 -9.56 16.12 12.31
N VAL A 41 -8.69 15.14 12.10
CA VAL A 41 -7.32 15.13 12.65
C VAL A 41 -6.52 16.36 12.19
N THR A 42 -6.73 16.81 10.95
CA THR A 42 -5.96 17.91 10.35
C THR A 42 -6.58 19.29 10.54
N SER A 43 -7.91 19.39 10.72
CA SER A 43 -8.62 20.68 10.67
C SER A 43 -9.46 21.01 11.92
N ASP A 44 -9.64 20.06 12.86
CA ASP A 44 -10.45 20.28 14.06
C ASP A 44 -9.55 20.31 15.32
N GLU A 45 -9.19 21.51 15.77
CA GLU A 45 -8.33 21.69 16.96
C GLU A 45 -8.92 21.09 18.24
N LYS A 46 -10.24 20.85 18.31
CA LYS A 46 -10.91 20.23 19.43
C LYS A 46 -10.82 18.71 19.40
N PHE A 47 -10.56 18.13 18.23
CA PHE A 47 -10.43 16.70 18.06
C PHE A 47 -9.04 16.25 18.50
N LYS A 48 -8.96 15.56 19.62
CA LYS A 48 -7.69 15.15 20.24
C LYS A 48 -7.21 13.82 19.68
N VAL A 49 -5.93 13.53 19.86
CA VAL A 49 -5.32 12.25 19.44
C VAL A 49 -6.08 11.06 20.02
N VAL A 50 -6.52 11.14 21.26
CA VAL A 50 -7.30 10.06 21.92
C VAL A 50 -8.64 9.83 21.23
N ASP A 51 -9.29 10.87 20.68
CA ASP A 51 -10.54 10.73 19.94
C ASP A 51 -10.31 10.01 18.63
N ALA A 52 -9.20 10.31 17.95
CA ALA A 52 -8.79 9.64 16.75
C ALA A 52 -8.45 8.15 17.00
N GLN A 53 -7.72 7.85 18.08
CA GLN A 53 -7.40 6.48 18.50
C GLN A 53 -8.67 5.67 18.78
N ASN A 54 -9.61 6.24 19.53
CA ASN A 54 -10.89 5.61 19.81
C ASN A 54 -11.69 5.36 18.52
N LYS A 55 -11.64 6.30 17.55
CA LYS A 55 -12.35 6.13 16.27
C LYS A 55 -11.75 5.04 15.41
N VAL A 56 -10.43 4.95 15.30
CA VAL A 56 -9.76 3.84 14.59
C VAL A 56 -10.10 2.51 15.24
N LYS A 57 -10.05 2.42 16.57
CA LYS A 57 -10.45 1.23 17.32
C LYS A 57 -11.88 0.82 17.00
N GLU A 58 -12.85 1.73 17.12
CA GLU A 58 -14.27 1.48 16.81
C GLU A 58 -14.45 0.94 15.40
N GLN A 59 -13.77 1.52 14.41
CA GLN A 59 -13.86 1.08 13.01
C GLN A 59 -13.32 -0.34 12.83
N LEU A 60 -12.17 -0.66 13.40
CA LEU A 60 -11.58 -1.99 13.28
C LEU A 60 -12.43 -3.06 13.99
N GLU A 61 -12.95 -2.75 15.18
CA GLU A 61 -13.86 -3.63 15.91
C GLU A 61 -15.19 -3.84 15.14
N TRP A 62 -15.69 -2.82 14.45
CA TRP A 62 -16.84 -2.94 13.57
C TRP A 62 -16.56 -3.82 12.35
N ILE A 63 -15.44 -3.60 11.68
CA ILE A 63 -15.03 -4.40 10.51
C ILE A 63 -14.86 -5.87 10.89
N ALA A 64 -14.28 -6.15 12.05
CA ALA A 64 -14.10 -7.52 12.54
C ALA A 64 -15.43 -8.28 12.69
N GLN A 65 -16.56 -7.58 12.91
CA GLN A 65 -17.89 -8.16 13.00
C GLN A 65 -18.52 -8.47 11.62
N CYS A 66 -17.92 -8.01 10.53
CA CYS A 66 -18.42 -8.22 9.17
C CYS A 66 -18.02 -9.58 8.57
N ASN A 67 -17.63 -10.55 9.42
CA ASN A 67 -17.22 -11.90 8.99
C ASN A 67 -16.07 -11.87 7.97
N VAL A 68 -15.04 -11.07 8.24
CA VAL A 68 -13.80 -11.00 7.46
C VAL A 68 -12.75 -11.94 8.06
N ASP A 69 -11.89 -12.52 7.22
CA ASP A 69 -10.78 -13.37 7.66
C ASP A 69 -9.57 -12.54 8.12
N VAL A 70 -9.42 -11.33 7.55
CA VAL A 70 -8.31 -10.40 7.85
C VAL A 70 -8.74 -8.97 7.56
N ILE A 71 -8.16 -8.00 8.24
CA ILE A 71 -8.35 -6.56 8.01
C ILE A 71 -7.08 -5.99 7.39
N LEU A 72 -7.21 -5.26 6.28
CA LEU A 72 -6.14 -4.48 5.66
C LEU A 72 -6.36 -2.99 5.96
N ILE A 73 -5.37 -2.34 6.56
CA ILE A 73 -5.34 -0.87 6.72
C ILE A 73 -4.46 -0.28 5.62
N THR A 74 -5.04 0.52 4.73
CA THR A 74 -4.33 1.13 3.58
C THR A 74 -3.85 2.56 3.84
N CYS A 75 -4.12 3.12 5.00
CA CYS A 75 -3.74 4.49 5.36
C CYS A 75 -2.66 4.49 6.44
N THR A 76 -1.47 4.99 6.09
CA THR A 76 -0.34 5.08 7.02
C THR A 76 -0.61 6.00 8.21
N ASN A 77 -1.46 7.01 8.06
CA ASN A 77 -1.89 7.86 9.17
C ASN A 77 -2.80 7.11 10.15
N TYR A 78 -3.67 6.21 9.67
CA TYR A 78 -4.47 5.35 10.55
C TYR A 78 -3.56 4.40 11.33
N ILE A 79 -2.54 3.84 10.66
CA ILE A 79 -1.54 2.98 11.30
C ILE A 79 -0.77 3.74 12.39
N ALA A 80 -0.39 5.00 12.14
CA ALA A 80 0.31 5.83 13.12
C ALA A 80 -0.55 6.20 14.36
N ILE A 81 -1.87 6.22 14.22
CA ILE A 81 -2.83 6.50 15.31
C ILE A 81 -3.20 5.21 16.06
N LEU A 82 -3.12 4.06 15.41
CA LEU A 82 -3.55 2.77 15.92
C LEU A 82 -2.79 2.37 17.19
N GLN A 83 -3.53 1.90 18.19
CA GLN A 83 -3.02 1.27 19.42
C GLN A 83 -3.54 -0.18 19.46
N GLU A 84 -2.77 -1.10 18.90
CA GLU A 84 -3.18 -2.51 18.72
C GLU A 84 -3.46 -3.20 20.06
N GLU A 85 -2.71 -2.85 21.10
CA GLU A 85 -2.89 -3.40 22.46
C GLU A 85 -4.26 -3.08 23.08
N GLN A 86 -4.97 -2.10 22.54
CA GLN A 86 -6.31 -1.71 22.99
C GLN A 86 -7.44 -2.39 22.21
N LEU A 87 -7.12 -3.13 21.12
CA LEU A 87 -8.13 -3.79 20.31
C LEU A 87 -8.68 -5.04 21.00
N SER A 88 -10.00 -5.24 20.88
CA SER A 88 -10.70 -6.42 21.37
C SER A 88 -11.15 -7.31 20.20
N ILE A 89 -10.25 -7.61 19.27
CA ILE A 89 -10.53 -8.42 18.08
C ILE A 89 -9.54 -9.57 17.96
N SER A 90 -9.99 -10.67 17.34
CA SER A 90 -9.15 -11.82 17.01
C SER A 90 -8.80 -11.89 15.51
N VAL A 91 -9.40 -11.01 14.70
CA VAL A 91 -9.13 -10.94 13.27
C VAL A 91 -7.75 -10.32 13.07
N PRO A 92 -6.84 -10.96 12.33
CA PRO A 92 -5.52 -10.39 12.04
C PRO A 92 -5.61 -9.08 11.27
N ILE A 93 -4.66 -8.18 11.53
CA ILE A 93 -4.54 -6.90 10.82
C ILE A 93 -3.28 -6.94 9.97
N ILE A 94 -3.41 -6.53 8.72
CA ILE A 94 -2.30 -6.25 7.80
C ILE A 94 -2.22 -4.73 7.64
N LYS A 95 -1.07 -4.16 7.93
CA LYS A 95 -0.77 -2.75 7.68
C LYS A 95 -0.05 -2.65 6.34
N ILE A 96 -0.47 -1.71 5.49
CA ILE A 96 0.02 -1.62 4.10
C ILE A 96 1.54 -1.47 3.99
N ASP A 97 2.17 -0.83 4.97
CA ASP A 97 3.61 -0.53 4.97
C ASP A 97 4.47 -1.68 5.54
N GLU A 98 3.94 -2.57 6.37
CA GLU A 98 4.74 -3.64 6.99
C GLU A 98 5.33 -4.63 5.97
N PRO A 99 4.61 -5.15 4.96
CA PRO A 99 5.19 -6.01 3.93
C PRO A 99 6.30 -5.31 3.13
N TYR A 100 6.14 -4.01 2.89
CA TYR A 100 7.16 -3.21 2.24
C TYR A 100 8.40 -3.06 3.13
N PHE A 101 8.23 -2.78 4.42
CA PHE A 101 9.33 -2.69 5.38
C PHE A 101 10.06 -4.02 5.55
N GLU A 102 9.33 -5.12 5.62
CA GLU A 102 9.91 -6.46 5.66
C GLU A 102 10.81 -6.71 4.45
N PHE A 103 10.32 -6.35 3.25
CA PHE A 103 11.07 -6.52 2.01
C PHE A 103 12.34 -5.64 2.01
N ILE A 104 12.21 -4.35 2.30
CA ILE A 104 13.32 -3.37 2.37
C ILE A 104 14.38 -3.80 3.39
N CYS A 105 13.98 -4.26 4.56
CA CYS A 105 14.90 -4.69 5.62
C CYS A 105 15.67 -5.97 5.30
N ASN A 106 15.27 -6.74 4.30
CA ASN A 106 15.99 -7.95 3.87
C ASN A 106 17.00 -7.70 2.75
N ILE A 107 17.09 -6.49 2.23
CA ILE A 107 18.06 -6.08 1.20
C ILE A 107 19.38 -5.71 1.86
N GLN A 108 20.49 -6.26 1.34
CA GLN A 108 21.83 -5.99 1.86
C GLN A 108 22.58 -4.90 1.07
N GLN A 109 22.05 -4.53 -0.12
CA GLN A 109 22.65 -3.53 -0.98
C GLN A 109 22.20 -2.13 -0.58
N PRO A 110 22.96 -1.08 -0.92
CA PRO A 110 22.51 0.31 -0.79
C PRO A 110 21.18 0.52 -1.52
N GLN A 111 20.28 1.26 -0.89
CA GLN A 111 18.93 1.48 -1.39
C GLN A 111 18.62 2.97 -1.52
N THR A 112 17.77 3.33 -2.48
CA THR A 112 17.16 4.66 -2.58
C THR A 112 15.64 4.52 -2.47
N ILE A 113 15.04 5.21 -1.49
CA ILE A 113 13.58 5.28 -1.32
C ILE A 113 13.08 6.63 -1.83
N LEU A 114 12.14 6.60 -2.77
CA LEU A 114 11.57 7.78 -3.40
C LEU A 114 10.21 8.13 -2.80
N PHE A 115 10.00 9.43 -2.60
CA PHE A 115 8.75 10.01 -2.17
C PHE A 115 8.34 11.14 -3.12
N THR A 116 7.05 11.42 -3.20
CA THR A 116 6.52 12.63 -3.85
C THR A 116 5.94 13.61 -2.84
N ASN A 117 5.43 13.11 -1.70
CA ASN A 117 4.91 13.96 -0.63
C ASN A 117 5.94 14.10 0.51
N PRO A 118 6.60 15.26 0.67
CA PRO A 118 7.60 15.45 1.71
C PRO A 118 7.04 15.32 3.13
N ALA A 119 5.75 15.61 3.34
CA ALA A 119 5.12 15.52 4.64
C ALA A 119 5.03 14.08 5.19
N THR A 120 5.10 13.06 4.32
CA THR A 120 5.03 11.64 4.72
C THR A 120 6.39 11.03 5.02
N VAL A 121 7.49 11.69 4.63
CA VAL A 121 8.86 11.13 4.73
C VAL A 121 9.20 10.77 6.17
N ASN A 122 9.15 11.73 7.09
CA ASN A 122 9.59 11.51 8.47
C ASN A 122 8.80 10.38 9.12
N GLY A 123 7.48 10.42 9.06
CA GLY A 123 6.64 9.39 9.69
C GLY A 123 6.83 8.00 9.09
N THR A 124 7.06 7.89 7.78
CA THR A 124 7.33 6.61 7.12
C THR A 124 8.72 6.09 7.51
N MET A 125 9.74 6.94 7.49
CA MET A 125 11.10 6.53 7.84
C MET A 125 11.24 6.19 9.32
N GLU A 126 10.59 6.91 10.22
CA GLU A 126 10.55 6.55 11.65
C GLU A 126 9.97 5.15 11.86
N ARG A 127 8.84 4.82 11.22
CA ARG A 127 8.26 3.47 11.31
C ARG A 127 9.15 2.40 10.68
N LEU A 128 9.79 2.69 9.54
CA LEU A 128 10.74 1.77 8.93
C LEU A 128 11.95 1.50 9.85
N HIS A 129 12.51 2.54 10.44
CA HIS A 129 13.63 2.39 11.39
C HIS A 129 13.21 1.62 12.66
N GLN A 130 12.01 1.88 13.17
CA GLN A 130 11.46 1.12 14.30
C GLN A 130 11.25 -0.36 13.94
N TYR A 131 10.72 -0.63 12.74
CA TYR A 131 10.57 -1.99 12.22
C TYR A 131 11.93 -2.69 12.12
N ALA A 132 12.93 -2.05 11.53
CA ALA A 132 14.28 -2.58 11.41
C ALA A 132 14.92 -2.86 12.77
N TYR A 133 14.79 -1.95 13.73
CA TYR A 133 15.28 -2.11 15.09
C TYR A 133 14.64 -3.33 15.78
N ASN A 134 13.33 -3.47 15.70
CA ASN A 134 12.59 -4.58 16.32
C ASN A 134 12.98 -5.94 15.72
N HIS A 135 13.38 -5.96 14.44
CA HIS A 135 13.80 -7.18 13.72
C HIS A 135 15.33 -7.33 13.61
N GLN A 136 16.11 -6.52 14.33
CA GLN A 136 17.58 -6.55 14.34
C GLN A 136 18.18 -6.43 12.93
N LYS A 137 17.61 -5.56 12.09
CA LYS A 137 18.07 -5.29 10.73
C LYS A 137 18.84 -3.97 10.68
N SER A 138 19.86 -3.92 9.84
CA SER A 138 20.56 -2.68 9.48
C SER A 138 20.06 -2.16 8.14
N LEU A 139 20.01 -0.85 7.99
CA LEU A 139 19.53 -0.18 6.78
C LEU A 139 20.66 0.68 6.20
N ASP A 140 20.88 0.58 4.89
CA ASP A 140 21.70 1.50 4.11
C ASP A 140 20.79 2.17 3.06
N ILE A 141 20.13 3.26 3.48
CA ILE A 141 19.05 3.89 2.73
C ILE A 141 19.34 5.38 2.52
N GLU A 142 19.29 5.80 1.28
CA GLU A 142 19.16 7.18 0.87
C GLU A 142 17.69 7.51 0.61
N VAL A 143 17.22 8.65 1.12
CA VAL A 143 15.84 9.12 0.89
C VAL A 143 15.86 10.29 -0.08
N MET A 144 15.03 10.22 -1.12
CA MET A 144 14.89 11.30 -2.09
C MET A 144 13.42 11.69 -2.26
N VAL A 145 13.18 12.98 -2.46
CA VAL A 145 11.84 13.52 -2.74
C VAL A 145 11.82 14.09 -4.15
N ILE A 146 10.87 13.64 -4.97
CA ILE A 146 10.65 14.20 -6.30
C ILE A 146 9.83 15.47 -6.12
N ASN A 147 10.49 16.61 -6.21
CA ASN A 147 9.86 17.92 -5.94
C ASN A 147 8.76 18.25 -6.96
N ASN A 148 7.78 19.06 -6.54
CA ASN A 148 6.68 19.58 -7.34
C ASN A 148 5.72 18.53 -7.93
N THR A 149 5.85 17.26 -7.55
CA THR A 149 4.98 16.21 -8.05
C THR A 149 3.74 16.03 -7.19
N PHE A 150 3.84 16.24 -5.87
CA PHE A 150 2.70 16.08 -4.97
C PHE A 150 1.55 17.04 -5.31
N GLU A 151 1.86 18.25 -5.73
CA GLU A 151 0.89 19.25 -6.17
C GLU A 151 0.11 18.79 -7.40
N LEU A 152 0.74 18.07 -8.33
CA LEU A 152 0.09 17.53 -9.53
C LEU A 152 -1.01 16.53 -9.17
N ILE A 153 -0.69 15.55 -8.30
CA ILE A 153 -1.69 14.55 -7.88
C ILE A 153 -2.83 15.17 -7.08
N MET A 154 -2.55 16.21 -6.26
CA MET A 154 -3.57 16.93 -5.51
C MET A 154 -4.50 17.74 -6.41
N GLN A 155 -4.05 18.15 -7.60
CA GLN A 155 -4.85 18.83 -8.63
C GLN A 155 -5.59 17.85 -9.57
N GLY A 156 -5.42 16.54 -9.37
CA GLY A 156 -6.02 15.51 -10.23
C GLY A 156 -5.27 15.31 -11.56
N LEU A 157 -4.07 15.87 -11.69
CA LEU A 157 -3.21 15.76 -12.89
C LEU A 157 -2.36 14.47 -12.81
N LYS A 158 -3.05 13.31 -12.78
CA LYS A 158 -2.40 12.00 -12.58
C LYS A 158 -1.40 11.68 -13.71
N HIS A 159 -1.73 12.02 -14.93
CA HIS A 159 -0.87 11.75 -16.08
C HIS A 159 0.45 12.52 -16.00
N GLU A 160 0.40 13.82 -15.71
CA GLU A 160 1.58 14.66 -15.53
C GLU A 160 2.40 14.21 -14.32
N TYR A 161 1.72 13.80 -13.25
CA TYR A 161 2.35 13.22 -12.08
C TYR A 161 3.17 11.97 -12.43
N ASP A 162 2.58 11.02 -13.16
CA ASP A 162 3.24 9.79 -13.58
C ASP A 162 4.42 10.08 -14.52
N GLN A 163 4.26 11.03 -15.45
CA GLN A 163 5.35 11.44 -16.35
C GLN A 163 6.56 11.99 -15.60
N GLU A 164 6.36 12.85 -14.61
CA GLU A 164 7.49 13.41 -13.83
C GLU A 164 8.18 12.33 -12.98
N ILE A 165 7.43 11.37 -12.43
CA ILE A 165 8.01 10.24 -11.71
C ILE A 165 8.81 9.36 -12.66
N SER A 166 8.23 8.95 -13.80
CA SER A 166 8.90 8.12 -14.81
C SER A 166 10.18 8.77 -15.33
N LYS A 167 10.14 10.08 -15.57
CA LYS A 167 11.29 10.88 -15.98
C LYS A 167 12.41 10.86 -14.90
N PHE A 168 12.04 11.07 -13.64
CA PHE A 168 13.01 11.03 -12.54
C PHE A 168 13.61 9.63 -12.37
N LEU A 169 12.78 8.58 -12.35
CA LEU A 169 13.22 7.19 -12.26
C LEU A 169 14.22 6.84 -13.36
N ASN A 170 13.98 7.27 -14.59
CA ASN A 170 14.89 7.05 -15.70
C ASN A 170 16.26 7.72 -15.54
N THR A 171 16.40 8.73 -14.69
CA THR A 171 17.71 9.35 -14.40
C THR A 171 18.56 8.52 -13.44
N ILE A 172 17.92 7.73 -12.55
CA ILE A 172 18.63 7.01 -11.47
C ILE A 172 18.60 5.48 -11.62
N ILE A 173 17.76 4.93 -12.52
CA ILE A 173 17.51 3.49 -12.63
C ILE A 173 18.77 2.66 -12.95
N TYR A 174 19.82 3.29 -13.46
CA TYR A 174 21.08 2.65 -13.79
C TYR A 174 22.17 2.87 -12.71
N GLU A 175 21.86 3.51 -11.61
CA GLU A 175 22.72 3.58 -10.45
C GLU A 175 22.90 2.20 -9.81
N ASN A 176 24.01 2.01 -9.10
CA ASN A 176 24.29 0.73 -8.42
C ASN A 176 23.60 0.69 -7.04
N LYS A 177 22.30 0.97 -7.01
CA LYS A 177 21.44 0.93 -5.82
C LYS A 177 20.12 0.27 -6.15
N ILE A 178 19.50 -0.32 -5.15
CA ILE A 178 18.13 -0.81 -5.27
C ILE A 178 17.19 0.38 -5.11
N ILE A 179 16.29 0.57 -6.07
CA ILE A 179 15.34 1.67 -6.07
C ILE A 179 13.98 1.17 -5.60
N SER A 180 13.35 1.95 -4.75
CA SER A 180 11.98 1.73 -4.32
C SER A 180 11.18 3.02 -4.28
N VAL A 181 9.86 2.90 -4.46
CA VAL A 181 8.90 3.99 -4.29
C VAL A 181 8.07 3.74 -3.03
N ALA A 182 7.81 4.78 -2.24
CA ALA A 182 7.19 4.62 -0.92
C ALA A 182 5.66 4.78 -0.91
N GLN A 183 5.04 5.19 -2.01
CA GLN A 183 3.63 5.59 -2.03
C GLN A 183 2.85 4.84 -3.11
N LEU A 184 1.59 4.46 -2.81
CA LEU A 184 0.71 3.78 -3.78
C LEU A 184 0.50 4.57 -5.06
N SER A 185 0.40 5.89 -4.96
CA SER A 185 0.24 6.77 -6.13
C SER A 185 1.39 6.70 -7.13
N MET A 186 2.58 6.22 -6.72
CA MET A 186 3.77 6.10 -7.58
C MET A 186 3.87 4.74 -8.29
N VAL A 187 2.96 3.80 -7.99
CA VAL A 187 3.05 2.42 -8.47
C VAL A 187 2.96 2.35 -9.99
N ASP A 188 1.99 3.03 -10.60
CA ASP A 188 1.77 2.98 -12.05
C ASP A 188 3.02 3.44 -12.81
N ALA A 189 3.59 4.58 -12.42
CA ALA A 189 4.81 5.11 -13.02
C ALA A 189 6.02 4.18 -12.81
N SER A 190 6.15 3.56 -11.63
CA SER A 190 7.23 2.62 -11.35
C SER A 190 7.13 1.37 -12.20
N GLN A 191 5.94 0.79 -12.35
CA GLN A 191 5.70 -0.39 -13.17
C GLN A 191 5.90 -0.11 -14.66
N GLU A 192 5.55 1.08 -15.15
CA GLU A 192 5.85 1.50 -16.52
C GLU A 192 7.36 1.52 -16.77
N VAL A 193 8.13 2.13 -15.87
CA VAL A 193 9.59 2.19 -16.01
C VAL A 193 10.22 0.80 -15.90
N GLU A 194 9.75 -0.07 -15.00
CA GLU A 194 10.18 -1.47 -14.93
C GLU A 194 9.97 -2.20 -16.26
N TYR A 195 8.78 -2.06 -16.85
CA TYR A 195 8.44 -2.68 -18.12
C TYR A 195 9.38 -2.20 -19.26
N MET A 196 9.64 -0.88 -19.31
CA MET A 196 10.46 -0.29 -20.37
C MET A 196 11.95 -0.59 -20.22
N THR A 197 12.45 -0.67 -18.98
CA THR A 197 13.88 -0.80 -18.70
C THR A 197 14.32 -2.22 -18.35
N SER A 198 13.38 -3.11 -18.05
CA SER A 198 13.62 -4.44 -17.44
C SER A 198 14.44 -4.36 -16.15
N LYS A 199 14.36 -3.24 -15.42
CA LYS A 199 14.97 -3.03 -14.11
C LYS A 199 13.89 -3.05 -13.03
N SER A 200 14.12 -3.77 -11.95
CA SER A 200 13.15 -3.88 -10.87
C SER A 200 13.11 -2.61 -10.01
N ILE A 201 11.92 -2.15 -9.69
CA ILE A 201 11.63 -1.05 -8.77
C ILE A 201 10.66 -1.58 -7.70
N ILE A 202 11.07 -1.57 -6.46
CA ILE A 202 10.24 -2.07 -5.37
C ILE A 202 9.14 -1.06 -5.08
N ASN A 203 7.91 -1.55 -4.91
CA ASN A 203 6.76 -0.70 -4.57
C ASN A 203 5.89 -1.35 -3.48
N PRO A 204 5.12 -0.55 -2.73
CA PRO A 204 4.32 -1.04 -1.61
C PRO A 204 3.16 -1.95 -2.03
N LEU A 205 2.66 -1.83 -3.26
CA LEU A 205 1.54 -2.65 -3.72
C LEU A 205 1.98 -4.08 -4.00
N ASP A 206 3.08 -4.27 -4.74
CA ASP A 206 3.56 -5.61 -5.11
C ASP A 206 4.02 -6.40 -3.88
N THR A 207 4.68 -5.73 -2.92
CA THR A 207 5.07 -6.36 -1.65
C THR A 207 3.84 -6.73 -0.81
N LEU A 208 2.83 -5.87 -0.75
CA LEU A 208 1.57 -6.13 -0.07
C LEU A 208 0.82 -7.33 -0.68
N ILE A 209 0.68 -7.36 -2.02
CA ILE A 209 -0.04 -8.45 -2.70
C ILE A 209 0.69 -9.78 -2.48
N SER A 210 2.01 -9.79 -2.62
CA SER A 210 2.82 -10.98 -2.34
C SER A 210 2.62 -11.48 -0.90
N TYR A 211 2.57 -10.58 0.06
CA TYR A 211 2.32 -10.90 1.46
C TYR A 211 0.90 -11.46 1.67
N ILE A 212 -0.13 -10.79 1.15
CA ILE A 212 -1.53 -11.22 1.28
C ILE A 212 -1.74 -12.62 0.68
N VAL A 213 -1.23 -12.84 -0.55
CA VAL A 213 -1.36 -14.11 -1.26
C VAL A 213 -0.74 -15.24 -0.46
N ASN A 214 0.47 -15.04 0.05
CA ASN A 214 1.19 -16.05 0.82
C ASN A 214 0.56 -16.28 2.21
N HIS A 215 0.20 -15.21 2.91
CA HIS A 215 -0.34 -15.28 4.27
C HIS A 215 -1.73 -15.91 4.30
N LEU A 216 -2.61 -15.56 3.38
CA LEU A 216 -3.96 -16.11 3.28
C LEU A 216 -4.02 -17.39 2.46
N LYS A 217 -2.94 -17.78 1.80
CA LYS A 217 -2.86 -18.96 0.92
C LYS A 217 -3.95 -18.93 -0.15
N ILE A 218 -4.14 -17.77 -0.78
CA ILE A 218 -5.11 -17.59 -1.85
C ILE A 218 -4.51 -17.98 -3.20
N GLU A 219 -5.33 -18.60 -4.04
CA GLU A 219 -4.92 -19.08 -5.35
C GLU A 219 -5.32 -18.11 -6.45
N LYS A 220 -4.56 -18.09 -7.55
CA LYS A 220 -4.97 -17.37 -8.75
C LYS A 220 -6.18 -18.06 -9.38
N ILE A 221 -7.14 -17.26 -9.83
CA ILE A 221 -8.29 -17.74 -10.59
C ILE A 221 -7.81 -18.13 -11.99
N ILE A 222 -7.76 -19.42 -12.28
CA ILE A 222 -7.48 -19.91 -13.62
C ILE A 222 -8.74 -19.70 -14.46
N LYS A 223 -8.78 -18.64 -15.26
CA LYS A 223 -9.81 -18.50 -16.31
C LYS A 223 -9.53 -19.55 -17.38
N ILE A 224 -10.18 -20.71 -17.31
CA ILE A 224 -10.22 -21.64 -18.44
C ILE A 224 -11.00 -20.92 -19.54
N LYS A 225 -10.29 -20.52 -20.63
CA LYS A 225 -10.98 -20.12 -21.84
C LYS A 225 -11.73 -21.35 -22.36
N THR A 226 -13.03 -21.41 -22.13
CA THR A 226 -13.91 -22.30 -22.88
C THR A 226 -13.82 -21.81 -24.33
N VAL A 227 -13.13 -22.56 -25.16
CA VAL A 227 -13.22 -22.41 -26.61
C VAL A 227 -14.63 -22.89 -26.98
N ASP A 228 -15.55 -21.96 -27.23
CA ASP A 228 -16.81 -22.30 -27.85
C ASP A 228 -16.50 -22.92 -29.22
N THR A 229 -16.54 -24.23 -29.28
CA THR A 229 -16.60 -24.97 -30.55
C THR A 229 -18.01 -24.73 -31.10
N GLU A 230 -18.17 -23.70 -31.89
CA GLU A 230 -19.29 -23.62 -32.84
C GLU A 230 -19.22 -24.83 -33.73
N VAL A 231 -20.03 -25.83 -33.48
CA VAL A 231 -20.30 -26.93 -34.39
C VAL A 231 -21.15 -26.35 -35.51
N PHE A 232 -20.50 -26.03 -36.62
CA PHE A 232 -21.20 -25.87 -37.91
C PHE A 232 -21.73 -27.26 -38.28
N SER A 233 -23.04 -27.47 -38.09
CA SER A 233 -23.77 -28.56 -38.74
C SER A 233 -24.25 -28.07 -40.09
N GLU A 234 -23.76 -28.74 -41.14
CA GLU A 234 -24.28 -28.68 -42.49
C GLU A 234 -25.75 -29.09 -42.61
#